data_3beb94165c487b9a456deac93f3183ec
#
_entry.id   3beb94165c487b9a456deac93f3183ec
#
_cell.length_a   1.000
_cell.length_b   1.000
_cell.length_c   1.000
_cell.angle_alpha   90.00
_cell.angle_beta   90.00
_cell.angle_gamma   90.00
#
_symmetry.space_group_name_H-M   'P 1'
#
loop_
_entity.id
_entity.type
_entity.pdbx_description
1 polymer ?
#
loop_
_entity_poly.entity_id
_entity_poly.type
_entity_poly.pdbx_seq_one_letter_code
_entity_poly.pdbx_strand_id
1 'polypeptide(L)'
;CMTTTPSSPARYSRITGTGSMLPERRLTNADLVADLARRGVETSDEWIVERTGIRARYFAEEGVNSSDLAVAAARHAMEAAGCHAKDVDLIIVATSTPDMVFPSTACIVQHKLGIAGCAAFDVQAVCSGFVYALTVADAMIQSGAASRALVVGAEVFSRILDFNDRTTCVLFGDGAGAVVLEA
;
A
#
# COMPACT_ATOMS: atom_id res chain seq x y z
N CYS A 1 -37.09 12.78 -34.89
CA CYS A 1 -37.27 12.67 -33.45
C CYS A 1 -36.07 11.90 -32.92
N MET A 2 -35.09 12.60 -32.37
CA MET A 2 -33.95 11.94 -31.66
C MET A 2 -34.47 11.55 -30.29
N THR A 3 -34.62 10.27 -30.06
CA THR A 3 -34.90 9.72 -28.71
C THR A 3 -33.64 9.86 -27.88
N THR A 4 -33.58 10.84 -26.98
CA THR A 4 -32.56 10.92 -25.95
C THR A 4 -32.73 9.72 -25.02
N THR A 5 -31.80 8.78 -25.14
CA THR A 5 -31.68 7.69 -24.13
C THR A 5 -31.43 8.36 -22.79
N PRO A 6 -32.17 8.04 -21.73
CA PRO A 6 -31.89 8.59 -20.42
C PRO A 6 -30.47 8.18 -20.03
N SER A 7 -29.64 9.15 -19.67
CA SER A 7 -28.32 8.89 -19.15
C SER A 7 -28.47 8.07 -17.88
N SER A 8 -27.75 6.93 -17.78
CA SER A 8 -27.66 6.20 -16.51
C SER A 8 -27.23 7.16 -15.41
N PRO A 9 -27.80 7.03 -14.19
CA PRO A 9 -27.36 7.87 -13.09
C PRO A 9 -25.87 7.76 -12.89
N ALA A 10 -25.23 8.89 -12.65
CA ALA A 10 -23.78 8.93 -12.41
C ALA A 10 -23.45 8.03 -11.20
N ARG A 11 -22.53 7.08 -11.42
CA ARG A 11 -21.98 6.25 -10.32
C ARG A 11 -20.82 7.01 -9.69
N TYR A 12 -20.77 6.98 -8.39
CA TYR A 12 -19.67 7.52 -7.59
C TYR A 12 -19.15 6.43 -6.68
N SER A 13 -17.85 6.40 -6.42
CA SER A 13 -17.30 5.55 -5.41
C SER A 13 -17.20 6.27 -4.06
N ARG A 14 -17.22 5.50 -2.99
CA ARG A 14 -16.98 5.97 -1.62
C ARG A 14 -16.06 5.00 -0.90
N ILE A 15 -15.24 5.52 0.01
CA ILE A 15 -14.45 4.69 0.91
C ILE A 15 -15.38 4.20 2.03
N THR A 16 -15.52 2.89 2.16
CA THR A 16 -16.37 2.25 3.17
C THR A 16 -15.59 1.62 4.32
N GLY A 17 -14.31 1.33 4.11
CA GLY A 17 -13.43 0.81 5.15
C GLY A 17 -11.98 1.17 4.88
N THR A 18 -11.22 1.31 5.95
CA THR A 18 -9.78 1.57 5.93
C THR A 18 -9.04 0.60 6.83
N GLY A 19 -7.81 0.28 6.49
CA GLY A 19 -6.95 -0.58 7.30
C GLY A 19 -5.49 -0.24 7.10
N SER A 20 -4.66 -0.63 8.04
CA SER A 20 -3.22 -0.43 7.98
C SER A 20 -2.47 -1.57 8.64
N MET A 21 -1.20 -1.70 8.28
CA MET A 21 -0.25 -2.63 8.91
C MET A 21 1.11 -2.01 8.97
N LEU A 22 1.71 -2.01 10.15
CA LEU A 22 3.11 -1.67 10.38
C LEU A 22 3.83 -2.94 10.84
N PRO A 23 5.07 -3.17 10.39
CA PRO A 23 5.91 -4.25 10.93
C PRO A 23 6.11 -4.13 12.45
N GLU A 24 6.46 -5.23 13.11
CA GLU A 24 6.66 -5.24 14.57
C GLU A 24 7.92 -4.47 14.99
N ARG A 25 8.97 -4.52 14.18
CA ARG A 25 10.26 -3.89 14.49
C ARG A 25 10.19 -2.38 14.29
N ARG A 26 9.95 -1.66 15.39
CA ARG A 26 10.03 -0.20 15.44
C ARG A 26 11.46 0.23 15.76
N LEU A 27 12.06 1.08 14.91
CA LEU A 27 13.37 1.68 15.13
C LEU A 27 13.21 3.17 15.44
N THR A 28 13.76 3.60 16.56
CA THR A 28 13.95 5.03 16.87
C THR A 28 15.11 5.61 16.07
N ASN A 29 15.24 6.95 16.05
CA ASN A 29 16.44 7.56 15.48
C ASN A 29 17.70 7.12 16.21
N ALA A 30 17.66 6.97 17.53
CA ALA A 30 18.82 6.47 18.31
C ALA A 30 19.25 5.06 17.87
N ASP A 31 18.31 4.15 17.63
CA ASP A 31 18.61 2.82 17.11
C ASP A 31 19.24 2.88 15.73
N LEU A 32 18.67 3.71 14.83
CA LEU A 32 19.20 3.88 13.49
C LEU A 32 20.60 4.51 13.49
N VAL A 33 20.83 5.53 14.33
CA VAL A 33 22.15 6.16 14.50
C VAL A 33 23.19 5.12 14.94
N ALA A 34 22.86 4.26 15.91
CA ALA A 34 23.74 3.19 16.35
C ALA A 34 24.05 2.17 15.24
N ASP A 35 23.05 1.82 14.43
CA ASP A 35 23.21 0.93 13.28
C ASP A 35 24.10 1.54 12.17
N LEU A 36 23.90 2.81 11.87
CA LEU A 36 24.67 3.55 10.88
C LEU A 36 26.13 3.77 11.33
N ALA A 37 26.35 4.06 12.60
CA ALA A 37 27.68 4.21 13.18
C ALA A 37 28.54 2.96 13.00
N ARG A 38 27.96 1.75 13.12
CA ARG A 38 28.67 0.48 12.84
C ARG A 38 29.11 0.34 11.38
N ARG A 39 28.51 1.11 10.48
CA ARG A 39 28.89 1.19 9.06
C ARG A 39 29.81 2.36 8.75
N GLY A 40 30.19 3.15 9.76
CA GLY A 40 31.02 4.35 9.59
C GLY A 40 30.24 5.57 9.08
N VAL A 41 28.91 5.55 9.17
CA VAL A 41 28.05 6.67 8.75
C VAL A 41 27.66 7.49 9.98
N GLU A 42 28.12 8.73 10.04
CA GLU A 42 27.83 9.66 11.13
C GLU A 42 26.52 10.41 10.91
N THR A 43 25.63 10.37 11.92
CA THR A 43 24.39 11.14 11.98
C THR A 43 23.93 11.27 13.42
N SER A 44 22.84 12.01 13.68
CA SER A 44 22.25 12.15 15.02
C SER A 44 20.71 12.26 14.94
N ASP A 45 20.04 12.06 16.07
CA ASP A 45 18.59 12.25 16.18
C ASP A 45 18.20 13.68 15.80
N GLU A 46 18.95 14.68 16.30
CA GLU A 46 18.71 16.09 16.02
C GLU A 46 18.80 16.37 14.51
N TRP A 47 19.84 15.84 13.85
CA TRP A 47 20.03 16.01 12.41
C TRP A 47 18.88 15.41 11.60
N ILE A 48 18.39 14.23 12.01
CA ILE A 48 17.26 13.53 11.34
C ILE A 48 15.97 14.33 11.58
N VAL A 49 15.66 14.70 12.80
CA VAL A 49 14.41 15.40 13.16
C VAL A 49 14.34 16.77 12.50
N GLU A 50 15.44 17.54 12.52
CA GLU A 50 15.49 18.89 11.92
C GLU A 50 15.14 18.86 10.42
N ARG A 51 15.57 17.81 9.69
CA ARG A 51 15.39 17.70 8.24
C ARG A 51 14.13 16.96 7.80
N THR A 52 13.61 16.08 8.63
CA THR A 52 12.57 15.15 8.23
C THR A 52 11.34 15.17 9.13
N GLY A 53 11.49 15.62 10.37
CA GLY A 53 10.46 15.46 11.41
C GLY A 53 10.30 14.01 11.91
N ILE A 54 10.99 13.04 11.31
CA ILE A 54 10.83 11.62 11.61
C ILE A 54 11.53 11.28 12.92
N ARG A 55 10.83 10.62 13.84
CA ARG A 55 11.35 10.17 15.13
C ARG A 55 11.54 8.65 15.23
N ALA A 56 10.81 7.91 14.40
CA ALA A 56 10.91 6.46 14.32
C ALA A 56 10.40 5.96 12.96
N ARG A 57 10.77 4.76 12.59
CA ARG A 57 10.27 4.02 11.42
C ARG A 57 10.09 2.56 11.80
N TYR A 58 9.45 1.83 10.90
CA TYR A 58 9.23 0.39 11.05
C TYR A 58 9.92 -0.33 9.91
N PHE A 59 10.61 -1.42 10.22
CA PHE A 59 11.26 -2.26 9.23
C PHE A 59 10.72 -3.69 9.33
N ALA A 60 10.35 -4.23 8.18
CA ALA A 60 9.91 -5.60 8.06
C ALA A 60 11.07 -6.56 8.38
N GLU A 61 10.74 -7.67 9.05
CA GLU A 61 11.70 -8.73 9.31
C GLU A 61 12.04 -9.48 8.03
N GLU A 62 13.13 -10.23 8.08
CA GLU A 62 13.53 -11.10 6.97
C GLU A 62 12.40 -12.08 6.64
N GLY A 63 12.09 -12.23 5.36
CA GLY A 63 11.01 -13.10 4.87
C GLY A 63 9.63 -12.43 4.79
N VAL A 64 9.39 -11.29 5.45
CA VAL A 64 8.13 -10.54 5.33
C VAL A 64 8.14 -9.72 4.04
N ASN A 65 7.19 -9.92 3.15
CA ASN A 65 7.08 -9.26 1.86
C ASN A 65 5.99 -8.17 1.86
N SER A 66 5.98 -7.36 0.81
CA SER A 66 4.95 -6.32 0.62
C SER A 66 3.54 -6.92 0.59
N SER A 67 3.36 -8.11 0.02
CA SER A 67 2.07 -8.81 0.04
C SER A 67 1.62 -9.22 1.44
N ASP A 68 2.53 -9.54 2.37
CA ASP A 68 2.17 -9.90 3.74
C ASP A 68 1.59 -8.70 4.49
N LEU A 69 2.26 -7.55 4.37
CA LEU A 69 1.77 -6.29 4.94
C LEU A 69 0.46 -5.86 4.28
N ALA A 70 0.37 -6.00 2.95
CA ALA A 70 -0.82 -5.70 2.17
C ALA A 70 -2.03 -6.52 2.62
N VAL A 71 -1.85 -7.84 2.82
CA VAL A 71 -2.92 -8.75 3.29
C VAL A 71 -3.43 -8.35 4.66
N ALA A 72 -2.53 -8.01 5.59
CA ALA A 72 -2.93 -7.59 6.93
C ALA A 72 -3.73 -6.29 6.90
N ALA A 73 -3.24 -5.27 6.17
CA ALA A 73 -3.95 -4.00 5.98
C ALA A 73 -5.31 -4.20 5.28
N ALA A 74 -5.36 -5.05 4.26
CA ALA A 74 -6.57 -5.38 3.53
C ALA A 74 -7.63 -6.04 4.42
N ARG A 75 -7.25 -6.98 5.28
CA ARG A 75 -8.16 -7.61 6.24
C ARG A 75 -8.81 -6.58 7.16
N HIS A 76 -8.03 -5.65 7.71
CA HIS A 76 -8.55 -4.57 8.54
C HIS A 76 -9.50 -3.66 7.76
N ALA A 77 -9.17 -3.31 6.50
CA ALA A 77 -10.05 -2.49 5.66
C ALA A 77 -11.37 -3.19 5.34
N MET A 78 -11.31 -4.49 5.02
CA MET A 78 -12.49 -5.30 4.72
C MET A 78 -13.38 -5.48 5.98
N GLU A 79 -12.78 -5.71 7.14
CA GLU A 79 -13.49 -5.77 8.42
C GLU A 79 -14.21 -4.44 8.72
N ALA A 80 -13.50 -3.31 8.57
CA ALA A 80 -14.07 -1.98 8.76
C ALA A 80 -15.22 -1.67 7.79
N ALA A 81 -15.13 -2.19 6.55
CA ALA A 81 -16.19 -2.06 5.54
C ALA A 81 -17.35 -3.05 5.74
N GLY A 82 -17.20 -4.04 6.60
CA GLY A 82 -18.18 -5.13 6.75
C GLY A 82 -18.31 -6.01 5.49
N CYS A 83 -17.24 -6.10 4.67
CA CYS A 83 -17.25 -6.88 3.44
C CYS A 83 -16.43 -8.16 3.55
N HIS A 84 -16.79 -9.17 2.76
CA HIS A 84 -16.13 -10.47 2.69
C HIS A 84 -15.32 -10.60 1.40
N ALA A 85 -14.41 -11.58 1.36
CA ALA A 85 -13.58 -11.87 0.19
C ALA A 85 -14.40 -12.06 -1.12
N LYS A 86 -15.53 -12.72 -1.04
CA LYS A 86 -16.44 -12.97 -2.18
C LYS A 86 -17.08 -11.70 -2.76
N ASP A 87 -17.06 -10.61 -2.02
CA ASP A 87 -17.71 -9.36 -2.39
C ASP A 87 -16.77 -8.42 -3.15
N VAL A 88 -15.45 -8.72 -3.16
CA VAL A 88 -14.41 -7.93 -3.84
C VAL A 88 -14.28 -8.38 -5.28
N ASP A 89 -14.43 -7.45 -6.23
CA ASP A 89 -14.36 -7.72 -7.67
C ASP A 89 -13.21 -6.98 -8.38
N LEU A 90 -12.39 -6.25 -7.62
CA LEU A 90 -11.18 -5.59 -8.12
C LEU A 90 -10.13 -5.46 -7.01
N ILE A 91 -8.87 -5.78 -7.32
CA ILE A 91 -7.73 -5.54 -6.40
C ILE A 91 -6.66 -4.75 -7.14
N ILE A 92 -6.24 -3.62 -6.57
CA ILE A 92 -5.11 -2.84 -7.07
C ILE A 92 -4.12 -2.64 -5.93
N VAL A 93 -2.86 -3.02 -6.15
CA VAL A 93 -1.77 -2.78 -5.21
C VAL A 93 -0.80 -1.76 -5.79
N ALA A 94 -0.60 -0.66 -5.09
CA ALA A 94 0.43 0.31 -5.38
C ALA A 94 1.69 -0.08 -4.61
N THR A 95 2.73 -0.48 -5.33
CA THR A 95 4.02 -0.87 -4.74
C THR A 95 5.17 -0.65 -5.70
N SER A 96 6.32 -0.24 -5.17
CA SER A 96 7.62 -0.19 -5.85
C SER A 96 8.57 -1.27 -5.37
N THR A 97 8.14 -2.05 -4.37
CA THR A 97 8.87 -3.17 -3.78
C THR A 97 8.01 -4.46 -3.85
N PRO A 98 7.64 -4.92 -5.08
CA PRO A 98 6.82 -6.11 -5.23
C PRO A 98 7.56 -7.33 -4.68
N ASP A 99 6.81 -8.37 -4.29
CA ASP A 99 7.39 -9.64 -3.85
C ASP A 99 8.27 -10.25 -4.94
N MET A 100 7.82 -10.15 -6.19
CA MET A 100 8.51 -10.63 -7.40
C MET A 100 7.97 -9.90 -8.64
N VAL A 101 8.62 -10.11 -9.78
CA VAL A 101 8.22 -9.47 -11.04
C VAL A 101 6.85 -9.98 -11.51
N PHE A 102 6.60 -11.27 -11.40
CA PHE A 102 5.29 -11.90 -11.64
C PHE A 102 5.16 -13.20 -10.83
N PRO A 103 3.94 -13.59 -10.41
CA PRO A 103 2.71 -12.83 -10.54
C PRO A 103 2.79 -11.49 -9.80
N SER A 104 1.89 -10.54 -10.16
CA SER A 104 1.83 -9.25 -9.47
C SER A 104 1.57 -9.42 -7.98
N THR A 105 1.98 -8.45 -7.18
CA THR A 105 1.71 -8.44 -5.73
C THR A 105 0.20 -8.50 -5.47
N ALA A 106 -0.62 -7.84 -6.29
CA ALA A 106 -2.08 -7.92 -6.20
C ALA A 106 -2.62 -9.34 -6.40
N CYS A 107 -2.04 -10.13 -7.33
CA CYS A 107 -2.41 -11.54 -7.51
C CYS A 107 -2.02 -12.39 -6.29
N ILE A 108 -0.88 -12.11 -5.67
CA ILE A 108 -0.43 -12.79 -4.45
C ILE A 108 -1.37 -12.44 -3.29
N VAL A 109 -1.74 -11.17 -3.14
CA VAL A 109 -2.72 -10.69 -2.14
C VAL A 109 -4.07 -11.36 -2.37
N GLN A 110 -4.55 -11.41 -3.62
CA GLN A 110 -5.78 -12.11 -4.02
C GLN A 110 -5.79 -13.56 -3.53
N HIS A 111 -4.71 -14.28 -3.81
CA HIS A 111 -4.57 -15.68 -3.40
C HIS A 111 -4.57 -15.81 -1.86
N LYS A 112 -3.78 -15.00 -1.16
CA LYS A 112 -3.66 -15.04 0.32
C LYS A 112 -4.97 -14.65 1.03
N LEU A 113 -5.80 -13.82 0.42
CA LEU A 113 -7.13 -13.44 0.93
C LEU A 113 -8.23 -14.44 0.56
N GLY A 114 -7.97 -15.39 -0.33
CA GLY A 114 -8.96 -16.33 -0.83
C GLY A 114 -10.02 -15.69 -1.73
N ILE A 115 -9.68 -14.57 -2.39
CA ILE A 115 -10.57 -13.88 -3.34
C ILE A 115 -10.41 -14.54 -4.69
N ALA A 116 -11.51 -15.04 -5.27
CA ALA A 116 -11.49 -15.72 -6.55
C ALA A 116 -12.16 -14.88 -7.64
N GLY A 117 -11.59 -14.92 -8.85
CA GLY A 117 -12.27 -14.49 -10.07
C GLY A 117 -12.40 -12.98 -10.27
N CYS A 118 -11.54 -12.16 -9.65
CA CYS A 118 -11.51 -10.72 -9.92
C CYS A 118 -10.24 -10.26 -10.64
N ALA A 119 -10.29 -9.07 -11.24
CA ALA A 119 -9.09 -8.43 -11.76
C ALA A 119 -8.15 -8.04 -10.60
N ALA A 120 -6.87 -8.35 -10.75
CA ALA A 120 -5.84 -8.03 -9.76
C ALA A 120 -4.55 -7.61 -10.46
N PHE A 121 -4.06 -6.40 -10.21
CA PHE A 121 -2.86 -5.86 -10.83
C PHE A 121 -2.18 -4.80 -9.96
N ASP A 122 -0.89 -4.57 -10.23
CA ASP A 122 -0.08 -3.59 -9.53
C ASP A 122 -0.02 -2.27 -10.30
N VAL A 123 0.12 -1.17 -9.55
CA VAL A 123 0.47 0.17 -10.06
C VAL A 123 1.81 0.56 -9.46
N GLN A 124 2.78 0.87 -10.33
CA GLN A 124 4.10 1.33 -9.90
C GLN A 124 4.29 2.80 -10.23
N ALA A 125 4.12 3.67 -9.24
CA ALA A 125 4.30 5.10 -9.38
C ALA A 125 4.83 5.74 -8.08
N VAL A 126 5.59 4.97 -7.29
CA VAL A 126 6.24 5.38 -6.05
C VAL A 126 5.27 6.13 -5.12
N CYS A 127 5.63 7.34 -4.67
CA CYS A 127 4.84 8.15 -3.73
C CYS A 127 3.45 8.56 -4.28
N SER A 128 3.27 8.59 -5.61
CA SER A 128 1.97 8.85 -6.25
C SER A 128 1.15 7.59 -6.50
N GLY A 129 1.74 6.40 -6.26
CA GLY A 129 1.15 5.11 -6.63
C GLY A 129 -0.23 4.88 -6.04
N PHE A 130 -0.40 5.13 -4.73
CA PHE A 130 -1.70 4.94 -4.08
C PHE A 130 -2.78 5.87 -4.64
N VAL A 131 -2.46 7.13 -4.91
CA VAL A 131 -3.41 8.08 -5.51
C VAL A 131 -3.81 7.63 -6.92
N TYR A 132 -2.86 7.14 -7.71
CA TYR A 132 -3.15 6.62 -9.05
C TYR A 132 -3.99 5.34 -9.00
N ALA A 133 -3.67 4.41 -8.09
CA ALA A 133 -4.45 3.20 -7.87
C ALA A 133 -5.90 3.53 -7.46
N LEU A 134 -6.06 4.52 -6.56
CA LEU A 134 -7.37 5.01 -6.14
C LEU A 134 -8.17 5.61 -7.32
N THR A 135 -7.51 6.43 -8.16
CA THR A 135 -8.11 7.04 -9.35
C THR A 135 -8.56 5.97 -10.36
N VAL A 136 -7.73 4.93 -10.58
CA VAL A 136 -8.07 3.83 -11.48
C VAL A 136 -9.26 3.04 -10.95
N ALA A 137 -9.26 2.71 -9.65
CA ALA A 137 -10.36 2.00 -9.01
C ALA A 137 -11.67 2.79 -9.09
N ASP A 138 -11.64 4.09 -8.80
CA ASP A 138 -12.81 4.96 -8.93
C ASP A 138 -13.35 5.00 -10.37
N ALA A 139 -12.48 5.15 -11.37
CA ALA A 139 -12.86 5.12 -12.77
C ALA A 139 -13.50 3.78 -13.19
N MET A 140 -12.97 2.66 -12.69
CA MET A 140 -13.55 1.33 -12.95
C MET A 140 -14.92 1.15 -12.28
N ILE A 141 -15.12 1.71 -11.11
CA ILE A 141 -16.43 1.70 -10.43
C ILE A 141 -17.41 2.61 -11.18
N GLN A 142 -17.01 3.82 -11.56
CA GLN A 142 -17.86 4.75 -12.30
C GLN A 142 -18.30 4.19 -13.65
N SER A 143 -17.42 3.49 -14.36
CA SER A 143 -17.74 2.82 -15.63
C SER A 143 -18.61 1.56 -15.47
N GLY A 144 -18.77 1.06 -14.25
CA GLY A 144 -19.47 -0.20 -13.98
C GLY A 144 -18.63 -1.46 -14.23
N ALA A 145 -17.32 -1.31 -14.48
CA ALA A 145 -16.40 -2.43 -14.63
C ALA A 145 -16.09 -3.14 -13.31
N ALA A 146 -16.27 -2.44 -12.20
CA ALA A 146 -16.19 -2.99 -10.83
C ALA A 146 -17.31 -2.39 -9.97
N SER A 147 -17.62 -3.04 -8.87
CA SER A 147 -18.58 -2.57 -7.86
C SER A 147 -17.94 -2.37 -6.49
N ARG A 148 -16.93 -3.17 -6.18
CA ARG A 148 -16.19 -3.10 -4.91
C ARG A 148 -14.71 -3.38 -5.14
N ALA A 149 -13.89 -2.37 -4.94
CA ALA A 149 -12.46 -2.43 -5.13
C ALA A 149 -11.71 -2.42 -3.80
N LEU A 150 -10.70 -3.28 -3.69
CA LEU A 150 -9.70 -3.24 -2.64
C LEU A 150 -8.46 -2.53 -3.21
N VAL A 151 -8.11 -1.37 -2.66
CA VAL A 151 -6.95 -0.58 -3.06
C VAL A 151 -5.94 -0.57 -1.93
N VAL A 152 -4.72 -0.99 -2.21
CA VAL A 152 -3.66 -1.14 -1.20
C VAL A 152 -2.41 -0.40 -1.65
N GLY A 153 -1.78 0.34 -0.74
CA GLY A 153 -0.40 0.77 -0.87
C GLY A 153 0.46 -0.03 0.10
N ALA A 154 1.52 -0.69 -0.37
CA ALA A 154 2.37 -1.52 0.47
C ALA A 154 3.82 -1.44 0.02
N GLU A 155 4.74 -1.24 0.98
CA GLU A 155 6.16 -1.18 0.70
C GLU A 155 6.98 -1.89 1.77
N VAL A 156 8.02 -2.61 1.33
CA VAL A 156 9.16 -3.02 2.14
C VAL A 156 10.39 -2.28 1.62
N PHE A 157 10.38 -0.97 1.81
CA PHE A 157 11.36 -0.05 1.24
C PHE A 157 12.75 -0.20 1.85
N SER A 158 12.82 -0.71 3.10
CA SER A 158 14.07 -1.00 3.80
C SER A 158 15.01 -1.93 3.04
N ARG A 159 14.48 -2.78 2.13
CA ARG A 159 15.27 -3.73 1.33
C ARG A 159 16.08 -3.10 0.20
N ILE A 160 15.67 -1.92 -0.25
CA ILE A 160 16.32 -1.24 -1.39
C ILE A 160 17.10 0.02 -0.95
N LEU A 161 17.09 0.33 0.36
CA LEU A 161 17.83 1.46 0.91
C LEU A 161 19.33 1.18 0.92
N ASP A 162 20.12 2.16 0.51
CA ASP A 162 21.56 2.19 0.78
C ASP A 162 21.81 2.80 2.17
N PHE A 163 22.12 1.96 3.14
CA PHE A 163 22.42 2.40 4.51
C PHE A 163 23.80 3.06 4.66
N ASN A 164 24.58 3.23 3.57
CA ASN A 164 25.78 4.07 3.56
C ASN A 164 25.45 5.52 3.16
N ASP A 165 24.26 5.75 2.62
CA ASP A 165 23.75 7.09 2.30
C ASP A 165 22.76 7.58 3.34
N ARG A 166 23.23 8.35 4.34
CA ARG A 166 22.38 8.93 5.38
C ARG A 166 21.35 9.94 4.86
N THR A 167 21.51 10.46 3.65
CA THR A 167 20.59 11.46 3.10
C THR A 167 19.27 10.84 2.66
N THR A 168 19.27 9.54 2.38
CA THR A 168 18.09 8.80 1.93
C THR A 168 17.61 7.74 2.93
N CYS A 169 18.51 6.99 3.57
CA CYS A 169 18.11 5.88 4.45
C CYS A 169 17.31 6.30 5.69
N VAL A 170 17.38 7.57 6.10
CA VAL A 170 16.61 8.10 7.24
C VAL A 170 15.17 8.46 6.90
N LEU A 171 14.81 8.51 5.59
CA LEU A 171 13.51 9.01 5.11
C LEU A 171 12.44 7.93 5.03
N PHE A 172 12.80 6.67 4.95
CA PHE A 172 11.89 5.60 4.56
C PHE A 172 11.72 4.55 5.65
N GLY A 173 10.64 3.82 5.54
CA GLY A 173 10.30 2.65 6.33
C GLY A 173 9.35 1.75 5.57
N ASP A 174 8.85 0.73 6.24
CA ASP A 174 7.99 -0.30 5.69
C ASP A 174 6.59 -0.20 6.28
N GLY A 175 5.59 -0.58 5.51
CA GLY A 175 4.20 -0.56 5.96
C GLY A 175 3.22 -0.76 4.82
N ALA A 176 1.95 -0.89 5.19
CA ALA A 176 0.84 -0.95 4.23
C ALA A 176 -0.38 -0.20 4.75
N GLY A 177 -1.12 0.37 3.81
CA GLY A 177 -2.44 0.93 4.02
C GLY A 177 -3.40 0.41 2.96
N ALA A 178 -4.67 0.20 3.34
CA ALA A 178 -5.69 -0.29 2.42
C ALA A 178 -7.01 0.45 2.61
N VAL A 179 -7.76 0.56 1.52
CA VAL A 179 -9.14 1.04 1.54
C VAL A 179 -10.04 0.12 0.73
N VAL A 180 -11.29 0.02 1.15
CA VAL A 180 -12.38 -0.55 0.34
C VAL A 180 -13.17 0.58 -0.27
N LEU A 181 -13.29 0.56 -1.60
CA LEU A 181 -14.14 1.46 -2.38
C LEU A 181 -15.39 0.72 -2.83
N GLU A 182 -16.53 1.34 -2.70
CA GLU A 182 -17.82 0.83 -3.17
C GLU A 182 -18.55 1.85 -4.04
N ALA A 183 -19.37 1.34 -4.94
CA ALA A 183 -20.24 2.14 -5.80
C ALA A 183 -21.33 2.88 -5.01
#